data_acaf62178595f52c957f0995d6646667
#
_entry.id   acaf62178595f52c957f0995d6646667
#
_cell.length_a   1.000
_cell.length_b   1.000
_cell.length_c   1.000
_cell.angle_alpha   90.00
_cell.angle_beta   90.00
_cell.angle_gamma   90.00
#
_symmetry.space_group_name_H-M   'P 1'
#
loop_
_entity.id
_entity.type
_entity.pdbx_description
1 polymer ?
#
loop_
_entity_poly.entity_id
_entity_poly.type
_entity_poly.pdbx_seq_one_letter_code
_entity_poly.pdbx_strand_id
1 'polypeptide(L)'
;MATSYCEIPINYSDIEPFVLSDVETMKKLFFQSKRLVFYDACSFQRHSYLDEREMQILIKYYKMHNSAIIIIRGVLIELVGEHHILNQSQIKLIKRLHDNQIEVVIFSEEYLFDMLSECFSDKQRINEYLMWAIRNVKSPVSTIERTLAENLELSEELLKAKNLRKTDLYQKFFCSVRDNKEKDDDLGEDLIALCVHILSNLPGINNGKLCVVTDDRKAAIKINSAIRKKSKDDFATKIILFSTAKLVQHIYQEQIDISEDEMIKILSSGLNGNIVVMGITDYDLDVNPKISLTCKQLAQKIRETNEIVVIF
;
A
#
# COMPACT_ATOMS: atom_id res chain seq x y z
N MET A 1 15.87 -17.06 17.44
CA MET A 1 16.56 -15.77 17.67
C MET A 1 15.47 -14.72 17.64
N ALA A 2 15.40 -13.84 18.64
CA ALA A 2 14.42 -12.76 18.61
C ALA A 2 14.66 -11.90 17.37
N THR A 3 13.62 -11.58 16.64
CA THR A 3 13.68 -10.71 15.46
C THR A 3 14.21 -9.35 15.90
N SER A 4 15.18 -8.81 15.18
CA SER A 4 15.79 -7.51 15.50
C SER A 4 14.99 -6.33 14.96
N TYR A 5 13.74 -6.52 14.56
CA TYR A 5 12.87 -5.48 14.03
C TYR A 5 12.09 -4.77 15.14
N CYS A 6 11.91 -3.46 15.02
CA CYS A 6 11.10 -2.69 15.96
C CYS A 6 9.90 -2.04 15.24
N GLU A 7 8.77 -1.96 15.92
CA GLU A 7 7.55 -1.34 15.40
C GLU A 7 7.62 0.18 15.32
N ILE A 8 8.42 0.80 16.17
CA ILE A 8 8.57 2.27 16.24
C ILE A 8 10.04 2.61 16.01
N PRO A 9 10.37 3.41 14.99
CA PRO A 9 11.74 3.85 14.76
C PRO A 9 12.34 4.55 15.97
N ILE A 10 13.64 4.37 16.24
CA ILE A 10 14.35 5.09 17.29
C ILE A 10 14.23 6.62 17.10
N ASN A 11 14.23 7.05 15.86
CA ASN A 11 14.09 8.45 15.46
C ASN A 11 12.64 8.84 15.09
N TYR A 12 11.63 8.20 15.70
CA TYR A 12 10.22 8.52 15.44
C TYR A 12 9.89 9.98 15.74
N SER A 13 10.53 10.59 16.73
CA SER A 13 10.38 12.01 17.05
C SER A 13 10.68 12.95 15.89
N ASP A 14 11.47 12.52 14.90
CA ASP A 14 11.77 13.31 13.70
C ASP A 14 10.60 13.41 12.73
N ILE A 15 9.63 12.50 12.83
CA ILE A 15 8.44 12.47 11.98
C ILE A 15 7.13 12.69 12.74
N GLU A 16 7.11 12.48 14.04
CA GLU A 16 5.89 12.56 14.87
C GLU A 16 5.07 13.85 14.65
N PRO A 17 5.68 15.06 14.53
CA PRO A 17 4.92 16.28 14.28
C PRO A 17 4.29 16.36 12.87
N PHE A 18 4.67 15.49 11.95
CA PHE A 18 4.30 15.53 10.53
C PHE A 18 3.40 14.37 10.11
N VAL A 19 3.06 13.48 11.06
CA VAL A 19 2.22 12.31 10.79
C VAL A 19 1.03 12.27 11.72
N LEU A 20 -0.03 11.62 11.26
CA LEU A 20 -1.21 11.32 12.05
C LEU A 20 -1.16 9.84 12.43
N SER A 21 -1.43 9.52 13.70
CA SER A 21 -1.32 8.14 14.20
C SER A 21 -2.48 7.73 15.10
N ASP A 22 -3.51 8.56 15.22
CA ASP A 22 -4.67 8.26 16.05
C ASP A 22 -5.84 7.70 15.24
N VAL A 23 -6.62 6.82 15.87
CA VAL A 23 -7.74 6.12 15.24
C VAL A 23 -8.88 7.05 14.82
N GLU A 24 -9.17 8.08 15.61
CA GLU A 24 -10.29 8.99 15.32
C GLU A 24 -10.02 9.85 14.09
N THR A 25 -8.78 10.32 13.93
CA THR A 25 -8.36 11.02 12.72
C THR A 25 -8.43 10.09 11.50
N MET A 26 -7.97 8.84 11.66
CA MET A 26 -8.03 7.86 10.57
C MET A 26 -9.47 7.56 10.15
N LYS A 27 -10.40 7.39 11.09
CA LYS A 27 -11.84 7.24 10.80
C LYS A 27 -12.36 8.43 10.01
N LYS A 28 -12.05 9.64 10.45
CA LYS A 28 -12.47 10.88 9.72
C LYS A 28 -11.96 10.89 8.29
N LEU A 29 -10.67 10.64 8.06
CA LEU A 29 -10.08 10.60 6.72
C LEU A 29 -10.72 9.52 5.85
N PHE A 30 -10.98 8.35 6.44
CA PHE A 30 -11.56 7.23 5.73
C PHE A 30 -13.01 7.49 5.30
N PHE A 31 -13.85 8.02 6.19
CA PHE A 31 -15.25 8.30 5.88
C PHE A 31 -15.47 9.64 5.16
N GLN A 32 -14.48 10.54 5.13
CA GLN A 32 -14.46 11.69 4.26
C GLN A 32 -14.13 11.31 2.80
N SER A 33 -14.33 12.24 1.87
CA SER A 33 -14.13 12.00 0.43
C SER A 33 -12.65 11.94 -0.01
N LYS A 34 -11.71 11.66 0.90
CA LYS A 34 -10.28 11.57 0.56
C LYS A 34 -9.93 10.25 -0.11
N ARG A 35 -9.03 10.31 -1.09
CA ARG A 35 -8.38 9.14 -1.64
C ARG A 35 -7.30 8.69 -0.66
N LEU A 36 -7.29 7.41 -0.32
CA LEU A 36 -6.30 6.81 0.58
C LEU A 36 -5.27 6.05 -0.25
N VAL A 37 -4.02 6.48 -0.18
CA VAL A 37 -2.91 5.95 -0.97
C VAL A 37 -1.99 5.17 -0.05
N PHE A 38 -2.11 3.85 -0.06
CA PHE A 38 -1.25 2.94 0.67
C PHE A 38 0.07 2.79 -0.08
N TYR A 39 1.15 3.10 0.59
CA TYR A 39 2.50 2.91 0.05
C TYR A 39 3.10 1.61 0.53
N ASP A 40 3.68 0.89 -0.41
CA ASP A 40 4.61 -0.19 -0.13
C ASP A 40 6.01 0.37 0.16
N ALA A 41 6.80 -0.37 0.96
CA ALA A 41 8.12 0.06 1.41
C ALA A 41 9.08 0.36 0.24
N CYS A 42 9.09 -0.50 -0.78
CA CYS A 42 9.97 -0.33 -1.94
C CYS A 42 9.66 0.96 -2.72
N SER A 43 8.38 1.25 -2.97
CA SER A 43 7.99 2.47 -3.70
C SER A 43 8.14 3.72 -2.85
N PHE A 44 7.85 3.65 -1.54
CA PHE A 44 8.11 4.77 -0.64
C PHE A 44 9.59 5.12 -0.59
N GLN A 45 10.44 4.12 -0.46
CA GLN A 45 11.90 4.27 -0.49
C GLN A 45 12.36 4.92 -1.80
N ARG A 46 11.89 4.44 -2.96
CA ARG A 46 12.24 5.01 -4.28
C ARG A 46 11.82 6.47 -4.40
N HIS A 47 10.55 6.76 -4.09
CA HIS A 47 10.04 8.12 -4.19
C HIS A 47 10.71 9.07 -3.19
N SER A 48 11.26 8.57 -2.08
CA SER A 48 12.02 9.40 -1.13
C SER A 48 13.32 9.98 -1.70
N TYR A 49 13.86 9.38 -2.76
CA TYR A 49 15.07 9.87 -3.45
C TYR A 49 14.79 10.89 -4.56
N LEU A 50 13.53 11.19 -4.86
CA LEU A 50 13.18 12.20 -5.86
C LEU A 50 13.64 13.59 -5.42
N ASP A 51 14.17 14.33 -6.40
CA ASP A 51 14.51 15.73 -6.23
C ASP A 51 13.25 16.60 -6.02
N GLU A 52 13.46 17.86 -5.69
CA GLU A 52 12.36 18.79 -5.39
C GLU A 52 11.35 18.90 -6.51
N ARG A 53 11.84 18.94 -7.75
CA ARG A 53 11.04 19.17 -8.94
C ARG A 53 10.11 18.00 -9.25
N GLU A 54 10.67 16.79 -9.25
CA GLU A 54 9.94 15.55 -9.48
C GLU A 54 8.96 15.27 -8.34
N MET A 55 9.34 15.58 -7.10
CA MET A 55 8.45 15.45 -5.94
C MET A 55 7.26 16.40 -6.04
N GLN A 56 7.44 17.65 -6.51
CA GLN A 56 6.33 18.59 -6.70
C GLN A 56 5.28 18.08 -7.71
N ILE A 57 5.69 17.28 -8.69
CA ILE A 57 4.77 16.66 -9.65
C ILE A 57 3.88 15.64 -8.93
N LEU A 58 4.45 14.75 -8.10
CA LEU A 58 3.68 13.79 -7.30
C LEU A 58 2.76 14.52 -6.31
N ILE A 59 3.25 15.57 -5.66
CA ILE A 59 2.46 16.39 -4.73
C ILE A 59 1.26 17.02 -5.44
N LYS A 60 1.45 17.59 -6.62
CA LYS A 60 0.33 18.14 -7.43
C LYS A 60 -0.72 17.08 -7.71
N TYR A 61 -0.28 15.87 -8.11
CA TYR A 61 -1.18 14.76 -8.37
C TYR A 61 -1.99 14.35 -7.12
N TYR A 62 -1.32 14.20 -5.97
CA TYR A 62 -2.02 13.83 -4.74
C TYR A 62 -2.98 14.91 -4.26
N LYS A 63 -2.61 16.19 -4.39
CA LYS A 63 -3.50 17.32 -4.09
C LYS A 63 -4.73 17.34 -4.98
N MET A 64 -4.55 17.16 -6.29
CA MET A 64 -5.65 17.16 -7.26
C MET A 64 -6.69 16.08 -6.91
N HIS A 65 -6.25 14.95 -6.41
CA HIS A 65 -7.11 13.86 -6.00
C HIS A 65 -7.53 13.90 -4.51
N ASN A 66 -7.25 14.98 -3.80
CA ASN A 66 -7.54 15.11 -2.37
C ASN A 66 -7.07 13.86 -1.59
N SER A 67 -5.81 13.48 -1.76
CA SER A 67 -5.25 12.22 -1.26
C SER A 67 -4.65 12.37 0.14
N ALA A 68 -4.72 11.29 0.93
CA ALA A 68 -3.90 11.07 2.12
C ALA A 68 -2.98 9.88 1.89
N ILE A 69 -1.76 9.94 2.36
CA ILE A 69 -0.75 8.88 2.24
C ILE A 69 -0.83 8.00 3.47
N ILE A 70 -0.95 6.70 3.27
CA ILE A 70 -1.08 5.70 4.33
C ILE A 70 0.16 4.81 4.34
N ILE A 71 0.86 4.81 5.47
CA ILE A 71 1.97 3.91 5.78
C ILE A 71 1.48 3.01 6.90
N ILE A 72 1.23 1.75 6.63
CA ILE A 72 0.85 0.79 7.67
C ILE A 72 2.06 0.43 8.54
N ARG A 73 1.85 -0.06 9.76
CA ARG A 73 2.96 -0.43 10.65
C ARG A 73 3.86 -1.50 10.06
N GLY A 74 3.32 -2.50 9.39
CA GLY A 74 4.13 -3.49 8.69
C GLY A 74 5.12 -2.89 7.70
N VAL A 75 4.67 -1.92 6.92
CA VAL A 75 5.54 -1.16 5.99
C VAL A 75 6.54 -0.28 6.73
N LEU A 76 6.14 0.35 7.83
CA LEU A 76 7.05 1.16 8.65
C LEU A 76 8.22 0.30 9.18
N ILE A 77 7.95 -0.92 9.64
CA ILE A 77 8.96 -1.88 10.09
C ILE A 77 9.96 -2.19 8.96
N GLU A 78 9.48 -2.36 7.73
CA GLU A 78 10.34 -2.61 6.56
C GLU A 78 11.19 -1.40 6.17
N LEU A 79 10.62 -0.19 6.24
CA LEU A 79 11.34 1.06 5.97
C LEU A 79 12.48 1.31 6.98
N VAL A 80 12.27 0.95 8.22
CA VAL A 80 13.23 1.06 9.31
C VAL A 80 14.34 0.01 9.22
N GLY A 81 13.97 -1.20 8.79
CA GLY A 81 14.88 -2.32 8.63
C GLY A 81 15.63 -2.70 9.91
N GLU A 82 16.77 -3.37 9.76
CA GLU A 82 17.61 -3.83 10.87
C GLU A 82 18.31 -2.69 11.65
N HIS A 83 18.33 -1.48 11.08
CA HIS A 83 18.97 -0.32 11.72
C HIS A 83 18.07 0.41 12.70
N HIS A 84 16.79 0.07 12.77
CA HIS A 84 15.78 0.67 13.64
C HIS A 84 15.59 2.18 13.47
N ILE A 85 16.02 2.76 12.34
CA ILE A 85 15.91 4.19 12.05
C ILE A 85 15.35 4.41 10.63
N LEU A 86 14.52 5.44 10.49
CA LEU A 86 14.17 5.98 9.18
C LEU A 86 15.35 6.76 8.61
N ASN A 87 15.62 6.60 7.33
CA ASN A 87 16.68 7.37 6.69
C ASN A 87 16.25 8.82 6.41
N GLN A 88 17.20 9.70 6.17
CA GLN A 88 16.95 11.13 5.98
C GLN A 88 16.09 11.45 4.75
N SER A 89 16.15 10.64 3.69
CA SER A 89 15.31 10.84 2.51
C SER A 89 13.84 10.53 2.80
N GLN A 90 13.56 9.47 3.57
CA GLN A 90 12.21 9.11 4.01
C GLN A 90 11.60 10.19 4.91
N ILE A 91 12.38 10.67 5.91
CA ILE A 91 11.95 11.77 6.78
C ILE A 91 11.65 13.03 5.96
N LYS A 92 12.53 13.35 4.99
CA LYS A 92 12.35 14.51 4.12
C LYS A 92 11.09 14.38 3.25
N LEU A 93 10.78 13.18 2.75
CA LEU A 93 9.54 12.93 1.99
C LEU A 93 8.31 13.17 2.86
N ILE A 94 8.27 12.63 4.07
CA ILE A 94 7.15 12.84 5.02
C ILE A 94 6.95 14.33 5.29
N LYS A 95 8.02 15.07 5.61
CA LYS A 95 7.96 16.52 5.85
C LYS A 95 7.42 17.28 4.63
N ARG A 96 7.92 16.97 3.44
CA ARG A 96 7.47 17.61 2.19
C ARG A 96 5.99 17.38 1.91
N LEU A 97 5.49 16.16 2.14
CA LEU A 97 4.07 15.86 2.00
C LEU A 97 3.24 16.70 2.99
N HIS A 98 3.61 16.71 4.25
CA HIS A 98 2.96 17.48 5.30
C HIS A 98 2.98 18.99 5.01
N ASP A 99 4.13 19.57 4.64
CA ASP A 99 4.28 20.99 4.32
C ASP A 99 3.42 21.42 3.12
N ASN A 100 3.08 20.45 2.28
CA ASN A 100 2.16 20.63 1.16
C ASN A 100 0.71 20.26 1.50
N GLN A 101 0.36 20.11 2.79
CA GLN A 101 -1.01 19.82 3.25
C GLN A 101 -1.55 18.45 2.75
N ILE A 102 -0.66 17.49 2.53
CA ILE A 102 -1.02 16.10 2.30
C ILE A 102 -0.83 15.37 3.63
N GLU A 103 -1.93 14.85 4.17
CA GLU A 103 -1.85 14.08 5.40
C GLU A 103 -1.06 12.78 5.15
N VAL A 104 -0.11 12.52 6.05
CA VAL A 104 0.61 11.26 6.14
C VAL A 104 0.16 10.54 7.40
N VAL A 105 -0.33 9.33 7.25
CA VAL A 105 -0.88 8.54 8.35
C VAL A 105 -0.01 7.33 8.59
N ILE A 106 0.45 7.16 9.82
CA ILE A 106 0.98 5.88 10.30
C ILE A 106 -0.22 5.07 10.79
N PHE A 107 -0.63 4.12 9.96
CA PHE A 107 -1.83 3.33 10.20
C PHE A 107 -1.51 2.05 10.96
N SER A 108 -2.08 1.91 12.15
CA SER A 108 -2.06 0.67 12.89
C SER A 108 -3.13 -0.27 12.34
N GLU A 109 -2.75 -1.47 11.94
CA GLU A 109 -3.66 -2.44 11.32
C GLU A 109 -4.80 -2.83 12.27
N GLU A 110 -4.59 -2.73 13.57
CA GLU A 110 -5.61 -2.94 14.61
C GLU A 110 -6.80 -1.99 14.50
N TYR A 111 -6.59 -0.78 13.94
CA TYR A 111 -7.65 0.21 13.72
C TYR A 111 -8.76 -0.29 12.79
N LEU A 112 -8.50 -1.35 12.04
CA LEU A 112 -9.53 -2.02 11.25
C LEU A 112 -10.72 -2.47 12.11
N PHE A 113 -10.47 -2.89 13.36
CA PHE A 113 -11.55 -3.24 14.28
C PHE A 113 -12.46 -2.03 14.56
N ASP A 114 -11.85 -0.89 14.86
CA ASP A 114 -12.59 0.33 15.19
C ASP A 114 -13.36 0.85 13.96
N MET A 115 -12.73 0.81 12.78
CA MET A 115 -13.39 1.21 11.53
C MET A 115 -14.57 0.31 11.17
N LEU A 116 -14.45 -1.01 11.38
CA LEU A 116 -15.56 -1.94 11.20
C LEU A 116 -16.66 -1.72 12.24
N SER A 117 -16.31 -1.31 13.46
CA SER A 117 -17.25 -1.02 14.53
C SER A 117 -18.13 0.19 14.26
N GLU A 118 -17.69 1.14 13.42
CA GLU A 118 -18.55 2.23 12.93
C GLU A 118 -19.66 1.73 11.99
N CYS A 119 -19.43 0.61 11.32
CA CYS A 119 -20.35 0.07 10.33
C CYS A 119 -21.18 -1.11 10.86
N PHE A 120 -20.68 -1.83 11.85
CA PHE A 120 -21.26 -3.06 12.37
C PHE A 120 -21.32 -3.05 13.89
N SER A 121 -22.48 -3.24 14.46
CA SER A 121 -22.67 -3.37 15.92
C SER A 121 -22.30 -4.76 16.45
N ASP A 122 -22.24 -5.77 15.59
CA ASP A 122 -21.97 -7.16 15.96
C ASP A 122 -20.48 -7.47 15.90
N LYS A 123 -19.86 -7.60 17.08
CA LYS A 123 -18.43 -7.94 17.22
C LYS A 123 -18.05 -9.30 16.64
N GLN A 124 -18.98 -10.25 16.63
CA GLN A 124 -18.75 -11.56 16.00
C GLN A 124 -18.56 -11.38 14.51
N ARG A 125 -19.41 -10.58 13.88
CA ARG A 125 -19.29 -10.26 12.45
C ARG A 125 -18.00 -9.55 12.13
N ILE A 126 -17.55 -8.63 12.99
CA ILE A 126 -16.25 -7.94 12.82
C ILE A 126 -15.11 -8.96 12.85
N ASN A 127 -15.11 -9.89 13.80
CA ASN A 127 -14.09 -10.94 13.88
C ASN A 127 -14.15 -11.90 12.67
N GLU A 128 -15.33 -12.20 12.15
CA GLU A 128 -15.50 -13.00 10.92
C GLU A 128 -14.87 -12.30 9.70
N TYR A 129 -14.90 -10.97 9.63
CA TYR A 129 -14.23 -10.21 8.58
C TYR A 129 -12.71 -10.42 8.57
N LEU A 130 -12.07 -10.40 9.75
CA LEU A 130 -10.64 -10.67 9.87
C LEU A 130 -10.30 -12.08 9.38
N MET A 131 -11.01 -13.09 9.90
CA MET A 131 -10.82 -14.49 9.50
C MET A 131 -10.99 -14.68 7.98
N TRP A 132 -12.02 -14.06 7.42
CA TRP A 132 -12.30 -14.12 6.00
C TRP A 132 -11.19 -13.45 5.18
N ALA A 133 -10.70 -12.29 5.57
CA ALA A 133 -9.62 -11.58 4.90
C ALA A 133 -8.31 -12.39 4.94
N ILE A 134 -7.96 -12.95 6.09
CA ILE A 134 -6.80 -13.83 6.23
C ILE A 134 -6.87 -15.00 5.25
N ARG A 135 -8.01 -15.68 5.13
CA ARG A 135 -8.18 -16.81 4.20
C ARG A 135 -7.98 -16.42 2.73
N ASN A 136 -8.26 -15.17 2.38
CA ASN A 136 -8.11 -14.70 1.00
C ASN A 136 -6.70 -14.21 0.69
N VAL A 137 -5.98 -13.69 1.67
CA VAL A 137 -4.67 -13.07 1.50
C VAL A 137 -3.53 -14.06 1.74
N LYS A 138 -3.67 -14.93 2.76
CA LYS A 138 -2.59 -15.84 3.13
C LYS A 138 -2.12 -16.75 1.99
N SER A 139 -0.84 -16.97 1.92
CA SER A 139 -0.21 -17.96 1.04
C SER A 139 0.61 -18.96 1.86
N PRO A 140 0.92 -20.15 1.35
CA PRO A 140 1.62 -21.21 2.11
C PRO A 140 2.98 -20.79 2.68
N VAL A 141 3.60 -19.76 2.12
CA VAL A 141 4.93 -19.27 2.54
C VAL A 141 4.88 -17.86 3.15
N SER A 142 3.69 -17.35 3.46
CA SER A 142 3.55 -16.01 4.02
C SER A 142 3.90 -15.98 5.51
N THR A 143 4.33 -14.80 6.00
CA THR A 143 4.53 -14.56 7.44
C THR A 143 3.25 -14.83 8.22
N ILE A 144 2.08 -14.51 7.67
CA ILE A 144 0.78 -14.82 8.27
C ILE A 144 0.61 -16.33 8.50
N GLU A 145 0.89 -17.16 7.49
CA GLU A 145 0.72 -18.62 7.64
C GLU A 145 1.72 -19.20 8.65
N ARG A 146 2.97 -18.75 8.64
CA ARG A 146 3.99 -19.16 9.60
C ARG A 146 3.55 -18.78 11.03
N THR A 147 3.12 -17.53 11.26
CA THR A 147 2.63 -17.06 12.56
C THR A 147 1.50 -17.93 13.08
N LEU A 148 0.54 -18.26 12.21
CA LEU A 148 -0.60 -19.09 12.59
C LEU A 148 -0.21 -20.54 12.86
N ALA A 149 0.80 -21.08 12.17
CA ALA A 149 1.31 -22.41 12.42
C ALA A 149 2.07 -22.50 13.75
N GLU A 150 2.78 -21.46 14.12
CA GLU A 150 3.58 -21.40 15.36
C GLU A 150 2.73 -21.01 16.59
N ASN A 151 1.64 -20.25 16.40
CA ASN A 151 0.74 -19.81 17.47
C ASN A 151 -0.60 -20.52 17.39
N LEU A 152 -0.66 -21.74 17.97
CA LEU A 152 -1.86 -22.57 17.94
C LEU A 152 -3.04 -21.94 18.68
N GLU A 153 -2.81 -21.20 19.77
CA GLU A 153 -3.87 -20.52 20.53
C GLU A 153 -4.54 -19.44 19.66
N LEU A 154 -3.76 -18.60 18.98
CA LEU A 154 -4.25 -17.60 18.06
C LEU A 154 -5.01 -18.22 16.88
N SER A 155 -4.46 -19.31 16.32
CA SER A 155 -5.13 -20.08 15.25
C SER A 155 -6.50 -20.61 15.69
N GLU A 156 -6.61 -21.16 16.90
CA GLU A 156 -7.86 -21.62 17.45
C GLU A 156 -8.86 -20.48 17.72
N GLU A 157 -8.38 -19.36 18.26
CA GLU A 157 -9.22 -18.16 18.45
C GLU A 157 -9.79 -17.67 17.12
N LEU A 158 -8.98 -17.59 16.07
CA LEU A 158 -9.42 -17.21 14.72
C LEU A 158 -10.44 -18.20 14.14
N LEU A 159 -10.25 -19.52 14.33
CA LEU A 159 -11.21 -20.52 13.88
C LEU A 159 -12.56 -20.42 14.61
N LYS A 160 -12.53 -19.99 15.86
CA LYS A 160 -13.71 -19.77 16.70
C LYS A 160 -14.26 -18.33 16.63
N ALA A 161 -13.77 -17.51 15.70
CA ALA A 161 -14.06 -16.07 15.63
C ALA A 161 -15.56 -15.72 15.66
N LYS A 162 -16.42 -16.56 15.01
CA LYS A 162 -17.87 -16.37 15.06
C LYS A 162 -18.49 -16.49 16.46
N ASN A 163 -17.80 -17.12 17.41
CA ASN A 163 -18.28 -17.30 18.78
C ASN A 163 -17.58 -16.36 19.77
N LEU A 164 -16.59 -15.59 19.31
CA LEU A 164 -15.82 -14.69 20.15
C LEU A 164 -16.41 -13.30 20.13
N ARG A 165 -16.71 -12.77 21.32
CA ARG A 165 -17.10 -11.37 21.54
C ARG A 165 -15.90 -10.48 21.95
N LYS A 166 -14.68 -11.01 21.84
CA LYS A 166 -13.45 -10.31 22.23
C LYS A 166 -13.09 -9.25 21.20
N THR A 167 -12.70 -8.08 21.69
CA THR A 167 -12.24 -6.96 20.86
C THR A 167 -10.74 -7.01 20.60
N ASP A 168 -10.02 -7.84 21.35
CA ASP A 168 -8.55 -7.94 21.32
C ASP A 168 -8.01 -8.87 20.22
N LEU A 169 -8.87 -9.56 19.47
CA LEU A 169 -8.45 -10.50 18.43
C LEU A 169 -7.62 -9.83 17.33
N TYR A 170 -8.02 -8.65 16.89
CA TYR A 170 -7.27 -7.86 15.89
C TYR A 170 -5.89 -7.48 16.41
N GLN A 171 -5.83 -6.96 17.64
CA GLN A 171 -4.55 -6.61 18.26
C GLN A 171 -3.64 -7.83 18.39
N LYS A 172 -4.15 -8.95 18.95
CA LYS A 172 -3.36 -10.18 19.08
C LYS A 172 -2.82 -10.66 17.73
N PHE A 173 -3.67 -10.66 16.69
CA PHE A 173 -3.28 -11.13 15.38
C PHE A 173 -2.19 -10.25 14.77
N PHE A 174 -2.41 -8.93 14.68
CA PHE A 174 -1.47 -8.04 14.02
C PHE A 174 -0.15 -7.91 14.79
N CYS A 175 -0.18 -7.83 16.12
CA CYS A 175 1.05 -7.86 16.92
C CYS A 175 1.83 -9.16 16.68
N SER A 176 1.15 -10.34 16.76
CA SER A 176 1.84 -11.61 16.55
C SER A 176 2.45 -11.73 15.15
N VAL A 177 1.76 -11.23 14.11
CA VAL A 177 2.29 -11.28 12.74
C VAL A 177 3.49 -10.33 12.60
N ARG A 178 3.46 -9.14 13.18
CA ARG A 178 4.60 -8.20 13.14
C ARG A 178 5.79 -8.69 13.97
N ASP A 179 5.55 -9.30 15.11
CA ASP A 179 6.60 -9.90 15.97
C ASP A 179 7.35 -11.04 15.25
N ASN A 180 6.70 -11.70 14.30
CA ASN A 180 7.27 -12.77 13.49
C ASN A 180 7.89 -12.28 12.17
N LYS A 181 8.16 -10.97 12.03
CA LYS A 181 8.88 -10.41 10.88
C LYS A 181 10.25 -11.05 10.73
N GLU A 182 10.53 -11.54 9.53
CA GLU A 182 11.85 -12.03 9.13
C GLU A 182 12.46 -11.16 8.02
N LYS A 183 13.74 -11.38 7.78
CA LYS A 183 14.43 -10.72 6.68
C LYS A 183 13.87 -11.20 5.35
N ASP A 184 13.66 -10.28 4.44
CA ASP A 184 13.21 -10.52 3.06
C ASP A 184 11.86 -11.27 2.98
N ASP A 185 11.02 -11.20 4.02
CA ASP A 185 9.66 -11.70 3.97
C ASP A 185 8.70 -10.65 3.35
N ASP A 186 7.52 -11.11 2.92
CA ASP A 186 6.50 -10.28 2.25
C ASP A 186 5.50 -9.67 3.26
N LEU A 187 5.93 -9.31 4.49
CA LEU A 187 5.03 -8.87 5.55
C LEU A 187 4.24 -7.61 5.19
N GLY A 188 4.92 -6.58 4.68
CA GLY A 188 4.30 -5.31 4.33
C GLY A 188 3.20 -5.49 3.28
N GLU A 189 3.50 -6.28 2.25
CA GLU A 189 2.56 -6.60 1.17
C GLU A 189 1.36 -7.40 1.64
N ASP A 190 1.58 -8.40 2.51
CA ASP A 190 0.52 -9.21 3.11
C ASP A 190 -0.43 -8.33 3.93
N LEU A 191 0.11 -7.44 4.75
CA LEU A 191 -0.68 -6.55 5.59
C LEU A 191 -1.39 -5.46 4.77
N ILE A 192 -0.75 -4.89 3.73
CA ILE A 192 -1.43 -4.00 2.78
C ILE A 192 -2.62 -4.73 2.14
N ALA A 193 -2.37 -5.93 1.60
CA ALA A 193 -3.42 -6.70 0.94
C ALA A 193 -4.60 -6.97 1.89
N LEU A 194 -4.32 -7.29 3.15
CA LEU A 194 -5.33 -7.56 4.16
C LEU A 194 -6.12 -6.30 4.53
N CYS A 195 -5.42 -5.19 4.79
CA CYS A 195 -6.05 -3.90 5.10
C CYS A 195 -6.96 -3.43 3.96
N VAL A 196 -6.42 -3.39 2.75
CA VAL A 196 -7.17 -2.92 1.57
C VAL A 196 -8.35 -3.83 1.27
N HIS A 197 -8.19 -5.16 1.46
CA HIS A 197 -9.25 -6.11 1.28
C HIS A 197 -10.40 -5.89 2.27
N ILE A 198 -10.12 -5.69 3.55
CA ILE A 198 -11.14 -5.38 4.56
C ILE A 198 -11.81 -4.04 4.24
N LEU A 199 -11.01 -2.99 4.04
CA LEU A 199 -11.50 -1.63 3.82
C LEU A 199 -12.36 -1.49 2.56
N SER A 200 -12.02 -2.20 1.47
CA SER A 200 -12.79 -2.16 0.22
C SER A 200 -14.20 -2.74 0.36
N ASN A 201 -14.46 -3.50 1.41
CA ASN A 201 -15.76 -4.11 1.70
C ASN A 201 -16.62 -3.29 2.66
N LEU A 202 -16.12 -2.17 3.18
CA LEU A 202 -16.92 -1.27 4.00
C LEU A 202 -17.96 -0.53 3.17
N PRO A 203 -19.13 -0.24 3.77
CA PRO A 203 -20.16 0.58 3.12
C PRO A 203 -19.62 1.96 2.73
N GLY A 204 -20.07 2.49 1.61
CA GLY A 204 -19.70 3.85 1.17
C GLY A 204 -18.33 3.98 0.52
N ILE A 205 -17.61 2.88 0.26
CA ILE A 205 -16.37 2.90 -0.49
C ILE A 205 -16.67 3.00 -1.98
N ASN A 206 -16.32 4.15 -2.54
CA ASN A 206 -16.44 4.43 -3.96
C ASN A 206 -15.23 3.93 -4.75
N ASN A 207 -15.40 3.80 -6.05
CA ASN A 207 -14.33 3.42 -6.98
C ASN A 207 -13.16 4.40 -6.90
N GLY A 208 -11.94 3.87 -6.84
CA GLY A 208 -10.72 4.67 -6.79
C GLY A 208 -10.45 5.38 -5.46
N LYS A 209 -11.24 5.13 -4.41
CA LYS A 209 -10.97 5.66 -3.08
C LYS A 209 -9.72 5.06 -2.45
N LEU A 210 -9.47 3.79 -2.69
CA LEU A 210 -8.30 3.09 -2.19
C LEU A 210 -7.29 2.92 -3.33
N CYS A 211 -6.08 3.38 -3.11
CA CYS A 211 -4.96 3.20 -4.03
C CYS A 211 -3.82 2.48 -3.31
N VAL A 212 -3.09 1.67 -4.03
CA VAL A 212 -1.84 1.07 -3.55
C VAL A 212 -0.74 1.44 -4.53
N VAL A 213 0.36 1.97 -4.02
CA VAL A 213 1.57 2.26 -4.78
C VAL A 213 2.62 1.22 -4.41
N THR A 214 2.94 0.34 -5.34
CA THR A 214 3.98 -0.67 -5.21
C THR A 214 4.68 -0.88 -6.55
N ASP A 215 6.00 -1.00 -6.53
CA ASP A 215 6.79 -1.41 -7.69
C ASP A 215 7.16 -2.90 -7.63
N ASP A 216 6.76 -3.59 -6.55
CA ASP A 216 6.88 -5.02 -6.48
C ASP A 216 5.73 -5.71 -7.23
N ARG A 217 6.11 -6.40 -8.29
CA ARG A 217 5.15 -7.13 -9.12
C ARG A 217 4.49 -8.29 -8.38
N LYS A 218 5.22 -8.97 -7.46
CA LYS A 218 4.64 -10.08 -6.69
C LYS A 218 3.57 -9.53 -5.74
N ALA A 219 3.88 -8.42 -5.07
CA ALA A 219 2.93 -7.69 -4.23
C ALA A 219 1.68 -7.31 -5.01
N ALA A 220 1.83 -6.71 -6.19
CA ALA A 220 0.71 -6.31 -7.04
C ALA A 220 -0.17 -7.49 -7.46
N ILE A 221 0.43 -8.61 -7.86
CA ILE A 221 -0.30 -9.84 -8.21
C ILE A 221 -1.06 -10.38 -7.00
N LYS A 222 -0.44 -10.40 -5.82
CA LYS A 222 -1.01 -10.87 -4.57
C LYS A 222 -2.21 -10.03 -4.16
N ILE A 223 -2.04 -8.71 -4.11
CA ILE A 223 -3.11 -7.76 -3.79
C ILE A 223 -4.27 -7.90 -4.78
N ASN A 224 -3.98 -7.93 -6.07
CA ASN A 224 -4.98 -8.10 -7.11
C ASN A 224 -5.73 -9.44 -7.01
N SER A 225 -5.02 -10.52 -6.68
CA SER A 225 -5.62 -11.84 -6.49
C SER A 225 -6.55 -11.89 -5.27
N ALA A 226 -6.16 -11.26 -4.17
CA ALA A 226 -6.97 -11.17 -2.97
C ALA A 226 -8.28 -10.40 -3.24
N ILE A 227 -8.20 -9.33 -4.05
CA ILE A 227 -9.34 -8.52 -4.43
C ILE A 227 -10.28 -9.26 -5.38
N ARG A 228 -9.75 -9.96 -6.40
CA ARG A 228 -10.54 -10.63 -7.45
C ARG A 228 -11.29 -11.87 -7.00
N LYS A 229 -10.89 -12.52 -5.92
CA LYS A 229 -11.52 -13.78 -5.45
C LYS A 229 -12.99 -13.65 -5.07
N LYS A 230 -13.56 -12.44 -5.00
CA LYS A 230 -14.88 -12.23 -4.41
C LYS A 230 -16.03 -11.85 -5.36
N SER A 231 -15.77 -11.27 -6.51
CA SER A 231 -16.87 -11.02 -7.47
C SER A 231 -16.37 -10.84 -8.88
N LYS A 232 -17.18 -11.32 -9.83
CA LYS A 232 -16.88 -11.17 -11.26
C LYS A 232 -17.11 -9.73 -11.76
N ASP A 233 -17.89 -8.90 -11.09
CA ASP A 233 -18.42 -7.67 -11.69
C ASP A 233 -18.19 -6.35 -10.95
N ASP A 234 -17.94 -6.31 -9.60
CA ASP A 234 -17.98 -5.02 -8.87
C ASP A 234 -16.67 -4.54 -8.24
N PHE A 235 -15.66 -5.38 -8.10
CA PHE A 235 -14.49 -5.08 -7.26
C PHE A 235 -13.27 -4.51 -7.99
N ALA A 236 -13.17 -4.70 -9.29
CA ALA A 236 -11.99 -4.29 -10.06
C ALA A 236 -11.74 -2.77 -10.05
N THR A 237 -12.76 -1.98 -9.69
CA THR A 237 -12.70 -0.51 -9.74
C THR A 237 -12.52 0.17 -8.38
N LYS A 238 -12.72 -0.54 -7.25
CA LYS A 238 -12.64 0.07 -5.91
C LYS A 238 -11.20 0.36 -5.49
N ILE A 239 -10.25 -0.45 -5.94
CA ILE A 239 -8.84 -0.31 -5.60
C ILE A 239 -8.05 -0.09 -6.88
N ILE A 240 -7.23 0.95 -6.88
CA ILE A 240 -6.31 1.24 -7.97
C ILE A 240 -4.91 0.81 -7.55
N LEU A 241 -4.28 -0.07 -8.34
CA LEU A 241 -2.88 -0.42 -8.18
C LEU A 241 -2.04 0.45 -9.10
N PHE A 242 -1.05 1.12 -8.54
CA PHE A 242 -0.05 1.88 -9.25
C PHE A 242 1.34 1.25 -9.05
N SER A 243 2.03 0.96 -10.16
CA SER A 243 3.49 1.04 -10.20
C SER A 243 3.90 2.49 -10.44
N THR A 244 5.17 2.81 -10.21
CA THR A 244 5.71 4.14 -10.58
C THR A 244 5.46 4.43 -12.07
N ALA A 245 5.60 3.43 -12.94
CA ALA A 245 5.34 3.57 -14.37
C ALA A 245 3.88 3.96 -14.67
N LYS A 246 2.94 3.25 -14.07
CA LYS A 246 1.51 3.54 -14.22
C LYS A 246 1.13 4.88 -13.60
N LEU A 247 1.72 5.23 -12.47
CA LEU A 247 1.51 6.52 -11.83
C LEU A 247 1.97 7.68 -12.72
N VAL A 248 3.15 7.56 -13.33
CA VAL A 248 3.67 8.57 -14.29
C VAL A 248 2.75 8.68 -15.51
N GLN A 249 2.29 7.57 -16.08
CA GLN A 249 1.31 7.62 -17.17
C GLN A 249 0.03 8.33 -16.76
N HIS A 250 -0.49 8.03 -15.56
CA HIS A 250 -1.73 8.64 -15.07
C HIS A 250 -1.55 10.15 -14.82
N ILE A 251 -0.41 10.56 -14.25
CA ILE A 251 -0.05 11.98 -14.08
C ILE A 251 -0.09 12.72 -15.42
N TYR A 252 0.48 12.12 -16.47
CA TYR A 252 0.48 12.69 -17.80
C TYR A 252 -0.94 12.78 -18.40
N GLN A 253 -1.72 11.72 -18.26
CA GLN A 253 -3.11 11.68 -18.75
C GLN A 253 -4.02 12.70 -18.08
N GLU A 254 -3.79 13.00 -16.80
CA GLU A 254 -4.48 14.02 -16.01
C GLU A 254 -3.98 15.45 -16.34
N GLN A 255 -3.15 15.60 -17.37
CA GLN A 255 -2.63 16.90 -17.86
C GLN A 255 -1.85 17.70 -16.81
N ILE A 256 -1.25 17.01 -15.85
CA ILE A 256 -0.26 17.63 -14.98
C ILE A 256 0.99 17.91 -15.79
N ASP A 257 1.45 19.16 -15.75
CA ASP A 257 2.64 19.59 -16.47
C ASP A 257 3.86 18.80 -16.00
N ILE A 258 4.36 17.94 -16.88
CA ILE A 258 5.51 17.07 -16.68
C ILE A 258 6.30 16.93 -17.99
N SER A 259 7.56 17.29 -17.94
CA SER A 259 8.49 17.12 -19.08
C SER A 259 8.95 15.68 -19.23
N GLU A 260 9.49 15.34 -20.41
CA GLU A 260 10.08 14.01 -20.65
C GLU A 260 11.22 13.72 -19.69
N ASP A 261 12.10 14.69 -19.40
CA ASP A 261 13.21 14.53 -18.47
C ASP A 261 12.73 14.25 -17.04
N GLU A 262 11.67 14.92 -16.59
CA GLU A 262 11.06 14.67 -15.28
C GLU A 262 10.42 13.27 -15.22
N MET A 263 9.73 12.84 -16.28
CA MET A 263 9.24 11.46 -16.37
C MET A 263 10.38 10.46 -16.23
N ILE A 264 11.46 10.64 -16.99
CA ILE A 264 12.63 9.77 -16.97
C ILE A 264 13.21 9.70 -15.55
N LYS A 265 13.33 10.82 -14.86
CA LYS A 265 13.85 10.86 -13.48
C LYS A 265 12.93 10.14 -12.49
N ILE A 266 11.62 10.34 -12.57
CA ILE A 266 10.66 9.63 -11.71
C ILE A 266 10.73 8.11 -11.98
N LEU A 267 10.73 7.71 -13.25
CA LEU A 267 10.80 6.32 -13.67
C LEU A 267 12.11 5.64 -13.25
N SER A 268 13.23 6.38 -13.26
CA SER A 268 14.55 5.87 -12.90
C SER A 268 14.84 5.92 -11.39
N SER A 269 13.97 6.49 -10.59
CA SER A 269 14.19 6.60 -9.15
C SER A 269 14.45 5.22 -8.51
N GLY A 270 15.67 5.01 -7.99
CA GLY A 270 16.08 3.75 -7.38
C GLY A 270 16.23 2.55 -8.33
N LEU A 271 16.24 2.77 -9.66
CA LEU A 271 16.42 1.73 -10.66
C LEU A 271 17.67 1.97 -11.49
N ASN A 272 18.48 0.93 -11.65
CA ASN A 272 19.59 0.91 -12.60
C ASN A 272 19.22 0.00 -13.77
N GLY A 273 19.10 0.57 -14.99
CA GLY A 273 18.88 -0.22 -16.20
C GLY A 273 17.48 -0.13 -16.80
N ASN A 274 17.03 -1.21 -17.43
CA ASN A 274 15.72 -1.28 -18.06
C ASN A 274 14.62 -1.51 -17.01
N ILE A 275 13.49 -0.84 -17.22
CA ILE A 275 12.27 -1.07 -16.47
C ILE A 275 11.43 -2.13 -17.19
N VAL A 276 10.92 -3.09 -16.44
CA VAL A 276 9.97 -4.09 -16.95
C VAL A 276 8.58 -3.69 -16.50
N VAL A 277 7.75 -3.31 -17.44
CA VAL A 277 6.35 -2.94 -17.17
C VAL A 277 5.39 -4.02 -17.69
N MET A 278 4.23 -4.14 -17.05
CA MET A 278 3.07 -4.80 -17.64
C MET A 278 2.31 -3.75 -18.43
N GLY A 279 2.40 -3.81 -19.75
CA GLY A 279 1.76 -2.84 -20.63
C GLY A 279 1.24 -3.51 -21.89
N ILE A 280 0.32 -2.82 -22.58
CA ILE A 280 -0.23 -3.23 -23.86
C ILE A 280 0.12 -2.16 -24.88
N THR A 281 0.71 -2.57 -26.01
CA THR A 281 0.90 -1.73 -27.20
C THR A 281 -0.06 -2.18 -28.30
N ASP A 282 -0.33 -1.32 -29.27
CA ASP A 282 -1.21 -1.68 -30.40
C ASP A 282 -0.72 -2.90 -31.21
N TYR A 283 0.58 -3.24 -31.10
CA TYR A 283 1.18 -4.38 -31.76
C TYR A 283 1.09 -5.68 -30.96
N ASP A 284 0.84 -5.61 -29.63
CA ASP A 284 0.96 -6.73 -28.68
C ASP A 284 -0.35 -7.10 -27.99
N LEU A 285 -1.49 -6.69 -28.52
CA LEU A 285 -2.81 -6.85 -27.89
C LEU A 285 -3.11 -8.29 -27.43
N ASP A 286 -2.45 -9.31 -28.00
CA ASP A 286 -2.80 -10.72 -27.76
C ASP A 286 -1.69 -11.57 -27.12
N VAL A 287 -0.42 -11.10 -26.95
CA VAL A 287 0.67 -12.08 -26.75
C VAL A 287 1.49 -11.95 -25.49
N ASN A 288 1.83 -10.77 -24.99
CA ASN A 288 2.62 -10.68 -23.76
C ASN A 288 2.59 -9.27 -23.12
N PRO A 289 1.94 -9.12 -21.97
CA PRO A 289 1.86 -7.81 -21.31
C PRO A 289 3.18 -7.34 -20.69
N LYS A 290 4.26 -8.15 -20.73
CA LYS A 290 5.56 -7.77 -20.21
C LYS A 290 6.40 -7.10 -21.29
N ILE A 291 6.77 -5.84 -21.04
CA ILE A 291 7.59 -5.05 -21.96
C ILE A 291 8.81 -4.56 -21.19
N SER A 292 10.02 -4.79 -21.74
CA SER A 292 11.26 -4.28 -21.20
C SER A 292 11.68 -3.03 -21.99
N LEU A 293 11.70 -1.90 -21.33
CA LEU A 293 12.00 -0.60 -21.92
C LEU A 293 13.05 0.14 -21.08
N THR A 294 13.81 1.01 -21.70
CA THR A 294 14.53 2.05 -20.95
C THR A 294 13.53 3.07 -20.43
N CYS A 295 13.86 3.79 -19.34
CA CYS A 295 13.00 4.85 -18.82
C CYS A 295 12.69 5.91 -19.88
N LYS A 296 13.66 6.20 -20.76
CA LYS A 296 13.48 7.12 -21.90
C LYS A 296 12.44 6.60 -22.90
N GLN A 297 12.57 5.34 -23.32
CA GLN A 297 11.60 4.72 -24.25
C GLN A 297 10.19 4.71 -23.66
N LEU A 298 10.07 4.40 -22.37
CA LEU A 298 8.76 4.41 -21.71
C LEU A 298 8.18 5.82 -21.63
N ALA A 299 8.98 6.83 -21.26
CA ALA A 299 8.54 8.22 -21.23
C ALA A 299 8.05 8.70 -22.61
N GLN A 300 8.79 8.37 -23.68
CA GLN A 300 8.36 8.66 -25.05
C GLN A 300 7.04 8.00 -25.41
N LYS A 301 6.89 6.69 -25.13
CA LYS A 301 5.65 5.95 -25.41
C LYS A 301 4.44 6.46 -24.62
N ILE A 302 4.65 6.94 -23.39
CA ILE A 302 3.60 7.57 -22.59
C ILE A 302 3.13 8.89 -23.21
N ARG A 303 4.05 9.67 -23.78
CA ARG A 303 3.74 10.95 -24.46
C ARG A 303 3.10 10.79 -25.82
N GLU A 304 3.47 9.75 -26.53
CA GLU A 304 2.87 9.38 -27.81
C GLU A 304 1.56 8.64 -27.50
N THR A 305 0.45 9.38 -27.54
CA THR A 305 -0.87 8.86 -27.21
C THR A 305 -1.18 7.59 -27.98
N ASN A 306 -1.58 6.54 -27.25
CA ASN A 306 -1.89 5.17 -27.71
C ASN A 306 -0.68 4.25 -28.01
N GLU A 307 0.55 4.68 -27.78
CA GLU A 307 1.70 3.80 -27.94
C GLU A 307 1.85 2.75 -26.81
N ILE A 308 1.34 3.05 -25.62
CA ILE A 308 1.33 2.12 -24.51
C ILE A 308 0.20 2.41 -23.52
N VAL A 309 -0.44 1.35 -23.05
CA VAL A 309 -1.29 1.38 -21.85
C VAL A 309 -0.58 0.61 -20.74
N VAL A 310 -0.05 1.30 -19.76
CA VAL A 310 0.63 0.68 -18.62
C VAL A 310 -0.44 0.07 -17.68
N ILE A 311 -0.42 -1.25 -17.54
CA ILE A 311 -1.29 -1.97 -16.62
C ILE A 311 -0.68 -1.95 -15.22
N PHE A 312 0.65 -2.16 -15.17
CA PHE A 312 1.44 -2.14 -13.94
C PHE A 312 2.92 -1.93 -14.24
#